data_326ad3457f72a79db3ad9d39a8ea9455
#
_entry.id   326ad3457f72a79db3ad9d39a8ea9455
#
_cell.length_a   1.000
_cell.length_b   1.000
_cell.length_c   1.000
_cell.angle_alpha   90.00
_cell.angle_beta   90.00
_cell.angle_gamma   90.00
#
_symmetry.space_group_name_H-M   'P 1'
#
loop_
_entity.id
_entity.type
_entity.pdbx_description
1 polymer ?
#
loop_
_entity_poly.entity_id
_entity_poly.type
_entity_poly.pdbx_seq_one_letter_code
_entity_poly.pdbx_strand_id
1 'polypeptide(L)'
;MTKYLIWLKKNYIKKKVCELSAEKKLLNFRKKNKNFKFLSFPTISSAGPNGAIIHYKATKKSSRRLKKKDIYLVDSGGQYNFGTTDVTRTISLQNYDKRVQNIFTRVLKGHIAVASYKLKKNTNGSQIDKVARKYLKEINLNYAHGTGHGVGYFLNVHEGPHAISKNNKVRFKEGMIVSNEPGYYEGGKFGIRIENLVRVKKNKQGFSFDNLTIAPIDKSLINKNILKKNEIDWL
;
A
#
# COMPACT_ATOMS: atom_id res chain seq x y z
N MET A 1 10.28 0.36 7.18
CA MET A 1 9.98 -0.34 5.91
C MET A 1 11.22 -0.47 5.01
N THR A 2 11.91 0.60 4.58
CA THR A 2 13.04 0.54 3.63
C THR A 2 14.16 -0.44 4.03
N LYS A 3 14.69 -0.33 5.27
CA LYS A 3 15.72 -1.27 5.78
C LYS A 3 15.26 -2.72 5.75
N TYR A 4 13.98 -2.98 6.01
CA TYR A 4 13.40 -4.32 5.93
C TYR A 4 13.35 -4.85 4.50
N LEU A 5 12.88 -4.06 3.53
CA LEU A 5 12.81 -4.47 2.13
C LEU A 5 14.20 -4.79 1.56
N ILE A 6 15.21 -3.97 1.89
CA ILE A 6 16.61 -4.23 1.52
C ILE A 6 17.09 -5.56 2.14
N TRP A 7 16.84 -5.76 3.43
CA TRP A 7 17.20 -7.00 4.11
C TRP A 7 16.51 -8.20 3.46
N LEU A 8 15.22 -8.11 3.18
CA LEU A 8 14.43 -9.18 2.59
C LEU A 8 14.99 -9.59 1.22
N LYS A 9 15.19 -8.65 0.30
CA LYS A 9 15.75 -8.93 -1.05
C LYS A 9 17.13 -9.59 -0.98
N LYS A 10 17.96 -9.24 -0.01
CA LYS A 10 19.31 -9.83 0.16
C LYS A 10 19.29 -11.24 0.79
N ASN A 11 18.27 -11.57 1.58
CA ASN A 11 18.33 -12.72 2.48
C ASN A 11 17.27 -13.80 2.22
N TYR A 12 16.21 -13.55 1.45
CA TYR A 12 15.07 -14.46 1.37
C TYR A 12 15.43 -15.87 0.92
N ILE A 13 16.41 -16.04 0.02
CA ILE A 13 16.93 -17.36 -0.38
C ILE A 13 17.88 -17.91 0.66
N LYS A 14 18.98 -17.16 0.96
CA LYS A 14 20.06 -17.63 1.83
C LYS A 14 19.55 -18.08 3.21
N LYS A 15 18.63 -17.31 3.78
CA LYS A 15 18.06 -17.58 5.12
C LYS A 15 16.74 -18.35 5.09
N LYS A 16 16.36 -18.92 3.94
CA LYS A 16 15.12 -19.69 3.78
C LYS A 16 13.89 -18.98 4.39
N VAL A 17 13.78 -17.69 4.15
CA VAL A 17 12.73 -16.83 4.75
C VAL A 17 11.35 -17.33 4.36
N CYS A 18 10.43 -17.42 5.33
CA CYS A 18 9.00 -17.62 5.12
C CYS A 18 8.22 -16.39 5.59
N GLU A 19 6.94 -16.35 5.30
CA GLU A 19 6.04 -15.21 5.62
C GLU A 19 6.10 -14.85 7.11
N LEU A 20 5.99 -15.82 8.02
CA LEU A 20 6.10 -15.61 9.47
C LEU A 20 7.47 -15.05 9.89
N SER A 21 8.56 -15.58 9.34
CA SER A 21 9.90 -15.08 9.68
C SER A 21 10.16 -13.69 9.12
N ALA A 22 9.57 -13.37 7.97
CA ALA A 22 9.58 -12.04 7.37
C ALA A 22 8.81 -11.02 8.23
N GLU A 23 7.61 -11.37 8.68
CA GLU A 23 6.80 -10.58 9.62
C GLU A 23 7.56 -10.30 10.93
N LYS A 24 8.08 -11.34 11.56
CA LYS A 24 8.90 -11.21 12.79
C LYS A 24 10.11 -10.31 12.58
N LYS A 25 10.75 -10.40 11.43
CA LYS A 25 11.89 -9.54 11.10
C LYS A 25 11.48 -8.07 10.95
N LEU A 26 10.33 -7.79 10.32
CA LEU A 26 9.80 -6.44 10.19
C LEU A 26 9.46 -5.85 11.57
N LEU A 27 8.81 -6.61 12.43
CA LEU A 27 8.54 -6.21 13.82
C LEU A 27 9.84 -5.85 14.56
N ASN A 28 10.90 -6.67 14.40
CA ASN A 28 12.20 -6.37 15.00
C ASN A 28 12.83 -5.08 14.48
N PHE A 29 12.61 -4.71 13.21
CA PHE A 29 13.01 -3.41 12.68
C PHE A 29 12.20 -2.25 13.31
N ARG A 30 10.89 -2.42 13.54
CA ARG A 30 10.05 -1.42 14.22
C ARG A 30 10.45 -1.21 15.67
N LYS A 31 10.70 -2.29 16.41
CA LYS A 31 11.13 -2.27 17.82
C LYS A 31 12.46 -1.54 18.06
N LYS A 32 13.28 -1.34 17.03
CA LYS A 32 14.51 -0.53 17.13
C LYS A 32 14.24 0.98 17.28
N ASN A 33 13.05 1.45 16.97
CA ASN A 33 12.66 2.83 17.20
C ASN A 33 12.13 2.98 18.62
N LYS A 34 12.76 3.82 19.43
CA LYS A 34 12.40 4.07 20.85
C LYS A 34 10.97 4.55 21.05
N ASN A 35 10.39 5.18 20.03
CA ASN A 35 9.02 5.68 20.07
C ASN A 35 7.97 4.62 19.67
N PHE A 36 8.39 3.45 19.19
CA PHE A 36 7.46 2.35 18.84
C PHE A 36 6.83 1.76 20.10
N LYS A 37 5.50 1.62 20.09
CA LYS A 37 4.73 1.03 21.19
C LYS A 37 4.26 -0.38 20.84
N PHE A 38 3.44 -0.52 19.81
CA PHE A 38 2.90 -1.79 19.32
C PHE A 38 2.48 -1.66 17.85
N LEU A 39 2.09 -2.76 17.24
CA LEU A 39 1.56 -2.74 15.88
C LEU A 39 0.20 -2.03 15.84
N SER A 40 -0.06 -1.24 14.80
CA SER A 40 -1.37 -0.61 14.57
C SER A 40 -2.44 -1.62 14.11
N PHE A 41 -1.97 -2.74 13.52
CA PHE A 41 -2.78 -3.90 13.14
C PHE A 41 -1.86 -5.13 12.95
N PRO A 42 -2.42 -6.36 12.90
CA PRO A 42 -1.65 -7.56 12.58
C PRO A 42 -1.02 -7.45 11.20
N THR A 43 0.30 -7.57 11.12
CA THR A 43 1.04 -7.47 9.86
C THR A 43 0.58 -8.51 8.85
N ILE A 44 0.33 -8.09 7.62
CA ILE A 44 0.12 -8.97 6.47
C ILE A 44 1.48 -9.19 5.81
N SER A 45 1.90 -10.45 5.75
CA SER A 45 3.15 -10.88 5.11
C SER A 45 2.80 -12.06 4.22
N SER A 46 2.70 -11.85 2.92
CA SER A 46 2.10 -12.81 1.99
C SER A 46 2.91 -12.94 0.71
N ALA A 47 3.12 -14.19 0.26
CA ALA A 47 3.90 -14.53 -0.92
C ALA A 47 3.08 -15.33 -1.93
N GLY A 48 3.14 -14.98 -3.20
CA GLY A 48 2.43 -15.66 -4.28
C GLY A 48 0.93 -15.75 -4.00
N PRO A 49 0.31 -16.96 -4.03
CA PRO A 49 -1.14 -17.13 -3.85
C PRO A 49 -1.72 -16.54 -2.56
N ASN A 50 -0.94 -16.54 -1.46
CA ASN A 50 -1.40 -15.94 -0.20
C ASN A 50 -1.61 -14.43 -0.31
N GLY A 51 -0.88 -13.77 -1.23
CA GLY A 51 -1.06 -12.35 -1.52
C GLY A 51 -2.44 -11.99 -2.10
N ALA A 52 -3.16 -12.96 -2.66
CA ALA A 52 -4.51 -12.75 -3.16
C ALA A 52 -5.57 -12.62 -2.06
N ILE A 53 -5.23 -12.97 -0.82
CA ILE A 53 -6.12 -12.84 0.34
C ILE A 53 -5.87 -11.47 0.98
N ILE A 54 -6.83 -10.55 0.85
CA ILE A 54 -6.69 -9.12 1.20
C ILE A 54 -6.22 -8.93 2.65
N HIS A 55 -6.83 -9.66 3.59
CA HIS A 55 -6.50 -9.64 5.02
C HIS A 55 -5.82 -10.94 5.46
N TYR A 56 -4.82 -11.39 4.68
CA TYR A 56 -4.08 -12.61 4.98
C TYR A 56 -3.37 -12.51 6.33
N LYS A 57 -3.49 -13.59 7.11
CA LYS A 57 -2.72 -13.77 8.34
C LYS A 57 -1.90 -15.05 8.24
N ALA A 58 -0.60 -14.91 8.23
CA ALA A 58 0.30 -16.04 8.23
C ALA A 58 0.18 -16.88 9.52
N THR A 59 0.06 -18.17 9.39
CA THR A 59 0.05 -19.15 10.50
C THR A 59 1.12 -20.20 10.27
N LYS A 60 1.42 -21.06 11.26
CA LYS A 60 2.34 -22.18 11.09
C LYS A 60 1.92 -23.12 9.93
N LYS A 61 0.59 -23.27 9.70
CA LYS A 61 0.05 -24.13 8.62
C LYS A 61 0.04 -23.45 7.26
N SER A 62 -0.27 -22.16 7.19
CA SER A 62 -0.44 -21.42 5.93
C SER A 62 0.82 -20.70 5.44
N SER A 63 1.79 -20.47 6.33
CA SER A 63 3.00 -19.70 6.01
C SER A 63 3.85 -20.37 4.93
N ARG A 64 4.06 -19.66 3.83
CA ARG A 64 4.85 -20.10 2.69
C ARG A 64 6.30 -19.62 2.81
N ARG A 65 7.24 -20.46 2.33
CA ARG A 65 8.61 -20.04 2.04
C ARG A 65 8.60 -19.12 0.81
N LEU A 66 9.31 -18.00 0.87
CA LEU A 66 9.46 -17.07 -0.24
C LEU A 66 10.32 -17.70 -1.35
N LYS A 67 9.82 -17.68 -2.59
CA LYS A 67 10.49 -18.26 -3.77
C LYS A 67 10.87 -17.17 -4.77
N LYS A 68 11.85 -17.42 -5.64
CA LYS A 68 12.32 -16.46 -6.66
C LYS A 68 11.21 -15.88 -7.56
N LYS A 69 10.22 -16.72 -7.92
CA LYS A 69 9.11 -16.31 -8.80
C LYS A 69 7.92 -15.69 -8.06
N ASP A 70 7.99 -15.54 -6.75
CA ASP A 70 6.86 -14.96 -6.01
C ASP A 70 6.83 -13.42 -6.16
N ILE A 71 5.62 -12.90 -6.17
CA ILE A 71 5.32 -11.54 -5.77
C ILE A 71 5.06 -11.56 -4.27
N TYR A 72 5.71 -10.69 -3.55
CA TYR A 72 5.57 -10.60 -2.10
C TYR A 72 4.89 -9.26 -1.74
N LEU A 73 3.80 -9.37 -1.00
CA LEU A 73 3.05 -8.24 -0.46
C LEU A 73 3.27 -8.20 1.05
N VAL A 74 3.66 -7.03 1.55
CA VAL A 74 3.75 -6.76 2.98
C VAL A 74 2.99 -5.49 3.31
N ASP A 75 2.07 -5.63 4.26
CA ASP A 75 1.28 -4.53 4.80
C ASP A 75 1.46 -4.49 6.30
N SER A 76 1.89 -3.34 6.83
CA SER A 76 2.29 -3.24 8.23
C SER A 76 2.31 -1.80 8.70
N GLY A 77 1.79 -1.61 9.89
CA GLY A 77 1.81 -0.34 10.59
C GLY A 77 2.26 -0.47 12.04
N GLY A 78 2.40 0.65 12.71
CA GLY A 78 2.73 0.72 14.12
C GLY A 78 2.21 1.97 14.79
N GLN A 79 1.93 1.84 16.07
CA GLN A 79 1.65 2.95 16.97
C GLN A 79 2.98 3.47 17.53
N TYR A 80 3.16 4.76 17.41
CA TYR A 80 4.32 5.49 17.91
C TYR A 80 3.87 6.64 18.81
N ASN A 81 4.77 7.17 19.63
CA ASN A 81 4.44 8.32 20.49
C ASN A 81 3.81 9.51 19.75
N PHE A 82 4.10 9.65 18.47
CA PHE A 82 3.73 10.82 17.65
C PHE A 82 2.77 10.52 16.52
N GLY A 83 2.29 9.28 16.39
CA GLY A 83 1.32 8.93 15.35
C GLY A 83 1.19 7.45 15.06
N THR A 84 0.18 7.14 14.29
CA THR A 84 -0.14 5.82 13.76
C THR A 84 0.38 5.72 12.33
N THR A 85 0.99 4.59 11.97
CA THR A 85 1.48 4.36 10.60
C THR A 85 0.78 3.18 9.96
N ASP A 86 0.67 3.26 8.65
CA ASP A 86 0.14 2.24 7.77
C ASP A 86 0.86 2.29 6.43
N VAL A 87 1.34 1.15 5.93
CA VAL A 87 2.06 1.09 4.65
C VAL A 87 2.07 -0.29 4.03
N THR A 88 1.61 -0.39 2.81
CA THR A 88 1.76 -1.60 2.00
C THR A 88 2.80 -1.41 0.91
N ARG A 89 3.61 -2.45 0.71
CA ARG A 89 4.49 -2.58 -0.45
C ARG A 89 4.38 -3.96 -1.08
N THR A 90 4.30 -3.97 -2.38
CA THR A 90 4.45 -5.17 -3.19
C THR A 90 5.79 -5.15 -3.88
N ILE A 91 6.54 -6.24 -3.76
CA ILE A 91 7.86 -6.38 -4.37
C ILE A 91 7.98 -7.68 -5.17
N SER A 92 8.80 -7.64 -6.22
CA SER A 92 9.22 -8.83 -6.94
C SER A 92 10.35 -9.56 -6.21
N LEU A 93 10.22 -10.86 -6.09
CA LEU A 93 11.30 -11.76 -5.71
C LEU A 93 11.87 -12.43 -6.98
N GLN A 94 12.37 -11.59 -7.92
CA GLN A 94 12.85 -12.01 -9.25
C GLN A 94 11.72 -12.53 -10.19
N ASN A 95 10.48 -12.11 -9.98
CA ASN A 95 9.41 -12.30 -10.95
C ASN A 95 9.37 -11.08 -11.89
N TYR A 96 9.54 -11.34 -13.17
CA TYR A 96 9.56 -10.30 -14.22
C TYR A 96 8.44 -10.52 -15.26
N ASP A 97 7.35 -11.17 -14.85
CA ASP A 97 6.17 -11.41 -15.68
C ASP A 97 5.58 -10.06 -16.18
N LYS A 98 5.48 -9.92 -17.50
CA LYS A 98 4.98 -8.69 -18.15
C LYS A 98 3.54 -8.36 -17.77
N ARG A 99 2.69 -9.39 -17.54
CA ARG A 99 1.31 -9.18 -17.10
C ARG A 99 1.28 -8.61 -15.67
N VAL A 100 2.10 -9.16 -14.78
CA VAL A 100 2.24 -8.65 -13.41
C VAL A 100 2.75 -7.21 -13.42
N GLN A 101 3.76 -6.90 -14.22
CA GLN A 101 4.28 -5.53 -14.38
C GLN A 101 3.20 -4.56 -14.90
N ASN A 102 2.40 -4.98 -15.88
CA ASN A 102 1.30 -4.16 -16.41
C ASN A 102 0.28 -3.85 -15.33
N ILE A 103 -0.18 -4.85 -14.59
CA ILE A 103 -1.17 -4.69 -13.51
C ILE A 103 -0.59 -3.84 -12.37
N PHE A 104 0.64 -4.13 -11.93
CA PHE A 104 1.32 -3.34 -10.89
C PHE A 104 1.40 -1.87 -11.27
N THR A 105 1.77 -1.59 -12.52
CA THR A 105 1.88 -0.20 -13.00
C THR A 105 0.53 0.49 -13.05
N ARG A 106 -0.56 -0.22 -13.37
CA ARG A 106 -1.92 0.35 -13.34
C ARG A 106 -2.40 0.64 -11.92
N VAL A 107 -2.08 -0.23 -10.95
CA VAL A 107 -2.29 0.06 -9.52
C VAL A 107 -1.49 1.30 -9.11
N LEU A 108 -0.23 1.38 -9.52
CA LEU A 108 0.63 2.55 -9.25
C LEU A 108 0.08 3.84 -9.88
N LYS A 109 -0.43 3.80 -11.11
CA LYS A 109 -1.10 4.96 -11.76
C LYS A 109 -2.30 5.43 -10.94
N GLY A 110 -3.12 4.50 -10.45
CA GLY A 110 -4.23 4.82 -9.54
C GLY A 110 -3.75 5.48 -8.26
N HIS A 111 -2.69 4.96 -7.66
CA HIS A 111 -2.05 5.51 -6.46
C HIS A 111 -1.51 6.93 -6.70
N ILE A 112 -0.79 7.15 -7.79
CA ILE A 112 -0.27 8.47 -8.18
C ILE A 112 -1.42 9.45 -8.45
N ALA A 113 -2.46 9.01 -9.16
CA ALA A 113 -3.61 9.86 -9.49
C ALA A 113 -4.35 10.35 -8.24
N VAL A 114 -4.46 9.52 -7.20
CA VAL A 114 -4.98 9.94 -5.89
C VAL A 114 -4.02 10.92 -5.21
N ALA A 115 -2.75 10.58 -5.11
CA ALA A 115 -1.75 11.42 -4.44
C ALA A 115 -1.62 12.82 -5.08
N SER A 116 -1.80 12.91 -6.40
CA SER A 116 -1.72 14.15 -7.18
C SER A 116 -3.06 14.86 -7.38
N TYR A 117 -4.14 14.35 -6.76
CA TYR A 117 -5.48 14.89 -6.96
C TYR A 117 -5.63 16.28 -6.34
N LYS A 118 -6.12 17.25 -7.15
CA LYS A 118 -6.45 18.59 -6.67
C LYS A 118 -7.84 18.58 -6.04
N LEU A 119 -7.89 18.68 -4.73
CA LEU A 119 -9.13 18.65 -3.96
C LEU A 119 -9.88 19.99 -4.08
N LYS A 120 -11.13 19.95 -4.48
CA LYS A 120 -12.07 21.07 -4.41
C LYS A 120 -12.76 21.08 -3.03
N LYS A 121 -13.35 22.21 -2.63
CA LYS A 121 -14.06 22.39 -1.35
C LYS A 121 -15.08 21.29 -1.03
N ASN A 122 -15.70 20.71 -2.06
CA ASN A 122 -16.73 19.67 -1.92
C ASN A 122 -16.24 18.27 -2.31
N THR A 123 -14.93 18.07 -2.48
CA THR A 123 -14.39 16.72 -2.81
C THR A 123 -14.63 15.76 -1.67
N ASN A 124 -15.12 14.58 -1.99
CA ASN A 124 -15.38 13.47 -1.07
C ASN A 124 -14.70 12.17 -1.53
N GLY A 125 -14.72 11.17 -0.67
CA GLY A 125 -14.04 9.90 -0.93
C GLY A 125 -14.54 9.13 -2.15
N SER A 126 -15.84 9.23 -2.45
CA SER A 126 -16.43 8.54 -3.62
C SER A 126 -15.90 9.08 -4.97
N GLN A 127 -15.61 10.37 -5.04
CA GLN A 127 -15.03 10.96 -6.24
C GLN A 127 -13.59 10.48 -6.47
N ILE A 128 -12.80 10.41 -5.39
CA ILE A 128 -11.40 9.98 -5.45
C ILE A 128 -11.28 8.48 -5.70
N ASP A 129 -12.16 7.66 -5.13
CA ASP A 129 -12.21 6.21 -5.39
C ASP A 129 -12.37 5.90 -6.89
N LYS A 130 -13.18 6.68 -7.60
CA LYS A 130 -13.32 6.54 -9.07
C LYS A 130 -12.00 6.80 -9.80
N VAL A 131 -11.24 7.79 -9.34
CA VAL A 131 -9.93 8.16 -9.94
C VAL A 131 -8.92 7.04 -9.74
N ALA A 132 -8.84 6.47 -8.54
CA ALA A 132 -7.94 5.35 -8.22
C ALA A 132 -8.20 4.12 -9.10
N ARG A 133 -9.47 3.78 -9.33
CA ARG A 133 -9.89 2.57 -10.07
C ARG A 133 -9.79 2.71 -11.59
N LYS A 134 -9.68 3.92 -12.12
CA LYS A 134 -9.74 4.18 -13.57
C LYS A 134 -8.83 3.25 -14.37
N TYR A 135 -7.55 3.18 -14.00
CA TYR A 135 -6.53 2.49 -14.80
C TYR A 135 -6.66 0.95 -14.80
N LEU A 136 -7.20 0.37 -13.74
CA LEU A 136 -7.54 -1.05 -13.72
C LEU A 136 -8.80 -1.34 -14.55
N LYS A 137 -9.82 -0.46 -14.46
CA LYS A 137 -11.05 -0.59 -15.25
C LYS A 137 -10.82 -0.52 -16.76
N GLU A 138 -9.79 0.20 -17.22
CA GLU A 138 -9.40 0.24 -18.64
C GLU A 138 -9.06 -1.16 -19.21
N ILE A 139 -8.74 -2.12 -18.35
CA ILE A 139 -8.44 -3.51 -18.73
C ILE A 139 -9.42 -4.51 -18.06
N ASN A 140 -10.62 -4.05 -17.71
CA ASN A 140 -11.68 -4.84 -17.07
C ASN A 140 -11.27 -5.48 -15.73
N LEU A 141 -10.32 -4.87 -14.99
CA LEU A 141 -9.91 -5.29 -13.67
C LEU A 141 -10.41 -4.32 -12.59
N ASN A 142 -10.53 -4.82 -11.36
CA ASN A 142 -10.95 -4.03 -10.21
C ASN A 142 -10.49 -4.71 -8.90
N TYR A 143 -10.76 -4.07 -7.76
CA TYR A 143 -10.56 -4.63 -6.41
C TYR A 143 -11.80 -4.42 -5.55
N ALA A 144 -11.99 -5.29 -4.54
CA ALA A 144 -13.22 -5.36 -3.75
C ALA A 144 -13.24 -4.39 -2.55
N HIS A 145 -12.07 -3.97 -2.04
CA HIS A 145 -12.00 -3.08 -0.87
C HIS A 145 -12.10 -1.59 -1.22
N GLY A 146 -12.22 -0.73 -0.23
CA GLY A 146 -12.09 0.73 -0.38
C GLY A 146 -10.68 1.11 -0.81
N THR A 147 -10.53 2.22 -1.54
CA THR A 147 -9.22 2.74 -1.93
C THR A 147 -8.45 3.33 -0.75
N GLY A 148 -9.13 3.61 0.37
CA GLY A 148 -8.50 4.12 1.57
C GLY A 148 -9.49 4.39 2.69
N HIS A 149 -8.96 4.50 3.88
CA HIS A 149 -9.68 4.77 5.12
C HIS A 149 -9.03 5.92 5.88
N GLY A 150 -9.79 6.57 6.75
CA GLY A 150 -9.23 7.53 7.70
C GLY A 150 -8.25 6.85 8.66
N VAL A 151 -7.25 7.60 9.10
CA VAL A 151 -6.28 7.15 10.09
C VAL A 151 -6.20 8.14 11.23
N GLY A 152 -6.39 7.65 12.43
CA GLY A 152 -6.34 8.45 13.65
C GLY A 152 -5.00 8.39 14.37
N TYR A 153 -5.06 8.61 15.68
CA TYR A 153 -3.90 8.63 16.54
C TYR A 153 -4.10 7.71 17.74
N PHE A 154 -3.23 6.72 17.89
CA PHE A 154 -3.19 5.81 19.04
C PHE A 154 -4.50 5.04 19.30
N LEU A 155 -5.29 4.81 18.26
CA LEU A 155 -6.54 4.08 18.26
C LEU A 155 -6.46 2.97 17.20
N ASN A 156 -7.57 2.53 16.65
CA ASN A 156 -7.57 1.63 15.51
C ASN A 156 -6.93 2.28 14.29
N VAL A 157 -6.26 1.48 13.46
CA VAL A 157 -5.68 2.00 12.20
C VAL A 157 -6.76 2.57 11.29
N HIS A 158 -7.95 1.98 11.29
CA HIS A 158 -9.12 2.51 10.59
C HIS A 158 -9.90 3.45 11.52
N GLU A 159 -9.93 4.74 11.18
CA GLU A 159 -10.67 5.76 11.91
C GLU A 159 -11.46 6.66 10.96
N GLY A 160 -12.80 6.58 11.06
CA GLY A 160 -13.71 7.41 10.29
C GLY A 160 -13.85 8.84 10.82
N PRO A 161 -14.76 9.64 10.24
CA PRO A 161 -15.80 9.26 9.27
C PRO A 161 -15.36 9.29 7.79
N HIS A 162 -14.20 9.87 7.46
CA HIS A 162 -13.73 9.99 6.09
C HIS A 162 -13.04 8.71 5.60
N ALA A 163 -13.21 8.41 4.31
CA ALA A 163 -12.57 7.29 3.62
C ALA A 163 -12.57 7.55 2.11
N ILE A 164 -11.68 6.89 1.38
CA ILE A 164 -11.72 6.85 -0.08
C ILE A 164 -12.42 5.55 -0.49
N SER A 165 -13.75 5.63 -0.70
CA SER A 165 -14.54 4.45 -1.06
C SER A 165 -15.81 4.85 -1.83
N LYS A 166 -16.39 3.88 -2.55
CA LYS A 166 -17.55 4.08 -3.46
C LYS A 166 -18.71 4.87 -2.82
N ASN A 167 -19.00 4.63 -1.56
CA ASN A 167 -20.18 5.18 -0.89
C ASN A 167 -19.85 6.31 0.10
N ASN A 168 -18.57 6.64 0.34
CA ASN A 168 -18.21 7.66 1.29
C ASN A 168 -18.44 9.07 0.72
N LYS A 169 -19.34 9.81 1.35
CA LYS A 169 -19.74 11.18 0.98
C LYS A 169 -19.13 12.26 1.90
N VAL A 170 -18.36 11.86 2.88
CA VAL A 170 -17.70 12.79 3.80
C VAL A 170 -16.70 13.65 3.01
N ARG A 171 -16.81 14.97 3.17
CA ARG A 171 -15.91 15.93 2.53
C ARG A 171 -14.56 15.94 3.24
N PHE A 172 -13.50 16.01 2.47
CA PHE A 172 -12.16 16.15 3.03
C PHE A 172 -11.97 17.55 3.63
N LYS A 173 -11.40 17.58 4.83
CA LYS A 173 -11.03 18.81 5.55
C LYS A 173 -9.52 18.82 5.78
N GLU A 174 -8.96 20.03 5.93
CA GLU A 174 -7.54 20.19 6.28
C GLU A 174 -7.16 19.39 7.52
N GLY A 175 -5.98 18.78 7.51
CA GLY A 175 -5.46 17.96 8.58
C GLY A 175 -5.91 16.50 8.56
N MET A 176 -6.98 16.14 7.86
CA MET A 176 -7.41 14.74 7.75
C MET A 176 -6.31 13.89 7.12
N ILE A 177 -6.06 12.73 7.75
CA ILE A 177 -5.13 11.71 7.24
C ILE A 177 -5.96 10.55 6.70
N VAL A 178 -5.58 10.05 5.52
CA VAL A 178 -6.26 8.94 4.87
C VAL A 178 -5.25 8.03 4.20
N SER A 179 -5.51 6.72 4.16
CA SER A 179 -4.72 5.80 3.34
C SER A 179 -5.07 5.96 1.87
N ASN A 180 -4.08 5.71 1.01
CA ASN A 180 -4.20 5.66 -0.45
C ASN A 180 -3.61 4.33 -0.88
N GLU A 181 -4.47 3.31 -1.02
CA GLU A 181 -4.09 1.88 -1.09
C GLU A 181 -4.80 1.08 -2.20
N PRO A 182 -4.83 1.56 -3.44
CA PRO A 182 -5.37 0.75 -4.52
C PRO A 182 -4.63 -0.58 -4.64
N GLY A 183 -5.33 -1.62 -5.09
CA GLY A 183 -4.76 -2.95 -5.21
C GLY A 183 -5.38 -3.77 -6.35
N TYR A 184 -4.87 -4.99 -6.53
CA TYR A 184 -5.44 -6.03 -7.39
C TYR A 184 -5.09 -7.40 -6.82
N TYR A 185 -6.04 -8.33 -6.86
CA TYR A 185 -5.89 -9.64 -6.24
C TYR A 185 -6.39 -10.72 -7.20
N GLU A 186 -5.50 -11.66 -7.53
CA GLU A 186 -5.84 -12.78 -8.41
C GLU A 186 -5.80 -14.08 -7.61
N GLY A 187 -6.98 -14.64 -7.36
CA GLY A 187 -7.14 -15.87 -6.58
C GLY A 187 -6.19 -16.98 -7.01
N GLY A 188 -5.50 -17.59 -6.05
CA GLY A 188 -4.53 -18.65 -6.29
C GLY A 188 -3.20 -18.22 -6.93
N LYS A 189 -2.99 -16.91 -7.23
CA LYS A 189 -1.80 -16.46 -7.93
C LYS A 189 -1.01 -15.40 -7.15
N PHE A 190 -1.53 -14.18 -6.98
CA PHE A 190 -0.82 -13.09 -6.31
C PHE A 190 -1.76 -11.96 -5.90
N GLY A 191 -1.27 -11.08 -5.03
CA GLY A 191 -1.88 -9.78 -4.73
C GLY A 191 -0.89 -8.63 -4.92
N ILE A 192 -1.43 -7.48 -5.32
CA ILE A 192 -0.72 -6.21 -5.44
C ILE A 192 -1.48 -5.18 -4.64
N ARG A 193 -0.80 -4.46 -3.75
CA ARG A 193 -1.29 -3.24 -3.09
C ARG A 193 -0.12 -2.28 -2.93
N ILE A 194 -0.35 -1.02 -3.22
CA ILE A 194 0.61 0.08 -3.02
C ILE A 194 -0.09 1.09 -2.13
N GLU A 195 0.46 1.32 -0.95
CA GLU A 195 -0.16 2.18 0.04
C GLU A 195 0.80 3.21 0.61
N ASN A 196 0.31 4.43 0.70
CA ASN A 196 0.86 5.51 1.50
C ASN A 196 -0.24 6.14 2.34
N LEU A 197 0.13 6.72 3.48
CA LEU A 197 -0.70 7.70 4.15
C LEU A 197 -0.51 9.07 3.51
N VAL A 198 -1.61 9.77 3.30
CA VAL A 198 -1.63 11.15 2.79
C VAL A 198 -2.43 12.05 3.72
N ARG A 199 -1.99 13.30 3.87
CA ARG A 199 -2.65 14.32 4.67
C ARG A 199 -3.31 15.35 3.74
N VAL A 200 -4.51 15.78 4.07
CA VAL A 200 -5.17 16.92 3.40
C VAL A 200 -4.51 18.21 3.85
N LYS A 201 -3.93 18.95 2.91
CA LYS A 201 -3.23 20.21 3.13
C LYS A 201 -3.87 21.33 2.33
N LYS A 202 -4.12 22.47 2.98
CA LYS A 202 -4.56 23.70 2.32
C LYS A 202 -3.39 24.36 1.59
N ASN A 203 -3.64 24.89 0.42
CA ASN A 203 -2.69 25.69 -0.35
C ASN A 203 -3.42 26.89 -0.99
N LYS A 204 -2.69 27.77 -1.68
CA LYS A 204 -3.25 28.96 -2.32
C LYS A 204 -4.36 28.67 -3.35
N GLN A 205 -4.38 27.48 -3.94
CA GLN A 205 -5.32 27.07 -5.00
C GLN A 205 -6.46 26.17 -4.51
N GLY A 206 -6.55 25.87 -3.19
CA GLY A 206 -7.53 24.95 -2.60
C GLY A 206 -6.89 23.96 -1.66
N PHE A 207 -7.12 22.66 -1.89
CA PHE A 207 -6.56 21.59 -1.09
C PHE A 207 -5.83 20.58 -1.97
N SER A 208 -4.84 19.90 -1.40
CA SER A 208 -4.08 18.81 -2.03
C SER A 208 -3.77 17.73 -1.01
N PHE A 209 -3.35 16.57 -1.47
CA PHE A 209 -2.75 15.58 -0.62
C PHE A 209 -1.24 15.83 -0.46
N ASP A 210 -0.76 15.71 0.77
CA ASP A 210 0.65 15.74 1.16
C ASP A 210 1.06 14.32 1.59
N ASN A 211 2.07 13.77 0.94
CA ASN A 211 2.47 12.38 1.16
C ASN A 211 3.27 12.25 2.48
N LEU A 212 2.80 11.42 3.41
CA LEU A 212 3.43 11.18 4.69
C LEU A 212 4.36 9.95 4.69
N THR A 213 4.14 9.02 3.76
CA THR A 213 4.90 7.78 3.69
C THR A 213 6.09 7.90 2.75
N ILE A 214 7.29 7.68 3.28
CA ILE A 214 8.55 7.67 2.51
C ILE A 214 9.08 6.22 2.50
N ALA A 215 8.48 5.36 1.68
CA ALA A 215 8.92 3.99 1.47
C ALA A 215 9.11 3.72 -0.03
N PRO A 216 10.19 3.05 -0.45
CA PRO A 216 10.46 2.86 -1.87
C PRO A 216 9.43 1.96 -2.54
N ILE A 217 9.08 2.28 -3.78
CA ILE A 217 8.30 1.45 -4.69
C ILE A 217 9.26 0.57 -5.49
N ASP A 218 8.89 -0.69 -5.75
CA ASP A 218 9.76 -1.61 -6.47
C ASP A 218 9.81 -1.29 -7.97
N LYS A 219 10.88 -0.66 -8.41
CA LYS A 219 11.07 -0.25 -9.81
C LYS A 219 11.10 -1.43 -10.79
N SER A 220 11.44 -2.65 -10.33
CA SER A 220 11.47 -3.84 -11.20
C SER A 220 10.07 -4.30 -11.66
N LEU A 221 9.02 -3.87 -10.95
CA LEU A 221 7.62 -4.13 -11.30
C LEU A 221 7.00 -3.04 -12.17
N ILE A 222 7.73 -1.97 -12.47
CA ILE A 222 7.20 -0.84 -13.24
C ILE A 222 7.41 -1.05 -14.75
N ASN A 223 6.33 -1.08 -15.51
CA ASN A 223 6.36 -0.94 -16.97
C ASN A 223 6.34 0.56 -17.32
N LYS A 224 7.51 1.12 -17.63
CA LYS A 224 7.66 2.56 -17.94
C LYS A 224 6.89 2.99 -19.18
N ASN A 225 6.63 2.08 -20.14
CA ASN A 225 5.99 2.40 -21.41
C ASN A 225 4.53 2.85 -21.26
N ILE A 226 3.88 2.55 -20.15
CA ILE A 226 2.51 2.96 -19.88
C ILE A 226 2.40 4.12 -18.87
N LEU A 227 3.53 4.65 -18.40
CA LEU A 227 3.58 5.85 -17.56
C LEU A 227 3.69 7.11 -18.40
N LYS A 228 3.02 8.17 -17.97
CA LYS A 228 3.19 9.53 -18.50
C LYS A 228 4.40 10.19 -17.84
N LYS A 229 4.93 11.25 -18.45
CA LYS A 229 6.09 11.99 -17.94
C LYS A 229 5.86 12.47 -16.49
N ASN A 230 4.74 13.09 -16.20
CA ASN A 230 4.40 13.57 -14.85
C ASN A 230 4.24 12.43 -13.83
N GLU A 231 3.90 11.22 -14.25
CA GLU A 231 3.83 10.04 -13.36
C GLU A 231 5.24 9.49 -13.08
N ILE A 232 6.17 9.62 -14.05
CA ILE A 232 7.58 9.29 -13.86
C ILE A 232 8.25 10.30 -12.93
N ASP A 233 7.96 11.59 -13.11
CA ASP A 233 8.51 12.68 -12.30
C ASP A 233 8.04 12.60 -10.83
N TRP A 234 6.88 11.97 -10.59
CA TRP A 234 6.35 11.74 -9.24
C TRP A 234 7.12 10.64 -8.47
N LEU A 235 7.74 9.67 -9.17
CA LEU A 235 8.45 8.50 -8.60
C LEU A 235 9.83 8.84 -8.05
#